data_f566fdd1dfcc579befd7e0c792b2222d
#
_entry.id   f566fdd1dfcc579befd7e0c792b2222d
#
_cell.length_a   1.000
_cell.length_b   1.000
_cell.length_c   1.000
_cell.angle_alpha   90.00
_cell.angle_beta   90.00
_cell.angle_gamma   90.00
#
_symmetry.space_group_name_H-M   'P 1'
#
loop_
_entity.id
_entity.type
_entity.pdbx_description
1 polymer ?
#
loop_
_entity_poly.entity_id
_entity_poly.type
_entity_poly.pdbx_seq_one_letter_code
_entity_poly.pdbx_strand_id
1 'polypeptide(L)'
;MAARQSEIVQTGFGQVEVHRWGPGGRPLVLLHAAATGPKAYAPLAERLAEAGWQCLVPALHGYGNSRVPGAATAVEAHAAIAIWLAEVSGARALVGHSMGGLAGLLAAPSVALDRLVLFEPILFDALDPEADADLIAAEAEMAAEMQRHLADGRDEDAVRVFVEVWNDTPWADLPEAARARLTAQAAGVVADTQATGGVTIAPEIWTAAPPTTLIHGDRSPEIARRMVAGAMRHLPRAAVTPLSGVGHMGPLMRTGPVAEAILAALP
;
A
#
# COMPACT_ATOMS: atom_id res chain seq x y z
N MET A 1 -16.58 20.51 -0.74
CA MET A 1 -15.85 19.33 -1.26
C MET A 1 -14.74 19.80 -2.17
N ALA A 2 -13.49 19.47 -1.89
CA ALA A 2 -12.37 19.74 -2.77
C ALA A 2 -12.57 18.93 -4.06
N ALA A 3 -12.51 19.60 -5.23
CA ALA A 3 -12.71 18.95 -6.51
C ALA A 3 -11.61 17.91 -6.75
N ARG A 4 -12.00 16.65 -6.97
CA ARG A 4 -11.10 15.61 -7.42
C ARG A 4 -10.70 15.89 -8.87
N GLN A 5 -9.41 15.93 -9.13
CA GLN A 5 -8.85 15.96 -10.48
C GLN A 5 -8.08 14.67 -10.73
N SER A 6 -8.09 14.20 -11.96
CA SER A 6 -7.22 13.09 -12.38
C SER A 6 -6.58 13.41 -13.72
N GLU A 7 -5.33 13.03 -13.86
CA GLU A 7 -4.56 13.21 -15.10
C GLU A 7 -3.74 11.97 -15.39
N ILE A 8 -3.42 11.76 -16.65
CA ILE A 8 -2.49 10.74 -17.11
C ILE A 8 -1.24 11.44 -17.60
N VAL A 9 -0.12 11.14 -16.96
CA VAL A 9 1.16 11.78 -17.25
C VAL A 9 2.09 10.80 -17.95
N GLN A 10 2.68 11.21 -19.07
CA GLN A 10 3.78 10.49 -19.70
C GLN A 10 5.06 10.84 -18.99
N THR A 11 5.79 9.83 -18.53
CA THR A 11 7.07 9.96 -17.82
C THR A 11 8.21 9.37 -18.64
N GLY A 12 9.43 9.54 -18.20
CA GLY A 12 10.60 8.92 -18.85
C GLY A 12 10.67 7.39 -18.73
N PHE A 13 9.82 6.78 -17.85
CA PHE A 13 9.79 5.35 -17.58
C PHE A 13 8.44 4.68 -17.89
N GLY A 14 7.43 5.45 -18.33
CA GLY A 14 6.12 4.92 -18.64
C GLY A 14 5.01 5.94 -18.49
N GLN A 15 3.79 5.46 -18.28
CA GLN A 15 2.59 6.26 -18.10
C GLN A 15 2.05 6.11 -16.68
N VAL A 16 1.70 7.22 -16.02
CA VAL A 16 1.17 7.23 -14.66
C VAL A 16 -0.14 8.03 -14.59
N GLU A 17 -1.20 7.42 -14.07
CA GLU A 17 -2.45 8.10 -13.71
C GLU A 17 -2.33 8.62 -12.27
N VAL A 18 -2.56 9.91 -12.07
CA VAL A 18 -2.49 10.55 -10.75
C VAL A 18 -3.84 11.19 -10.42
N HIS A 19 -4.35 10.90 -9.24
CA HIS A 19 -5.54 11.54 -8.68
C HIS A 19 -5.13 12.56 -7.62
N ARG A 20 -5.79 13.72 -7.62
CA ARG A 20 -5.50 14.83 -6.71
C ARG A 20 -6.72 15.22 -5.91
N TRP A 21 -6.54 15.48 -4.61
CA TRP A 21 -7.54 16.04 -3.70
C TRP A 21 -6.93 17.21 -2.95
N GLY A 22 -7.73 18.25 -2.75
CA GLY A 22 -7.30 19.52 -2.14
C GLY A 22 -6.93 20.57 -3.16
N PRO A 23 -7.19 21.87 -2.84
CA PRO A 23 -7.04 22.99 -3.78
C PRO A 23 -5.59 23.46 -3.96
N GLY A 24 -4.64 22.81 -3.32
CA GLY A 24 -3.26 23.22 -3.14
C GLY A 24 -2.88 23.12 -1.67
N GLY A 25 -1.62 23.28 -1.34
CA GLY A 25 -1.12 23.14 0.03
C GLY A 25 0.14 22.30 0.06
N ARG A 26 0.40 21.65 1.20
CA ARG A 26 1.57 20.76 1.36
C ARG A 26 1.34 19.46 0.58
N PRO A 27 2.17 19.12 -0.42
CA PRO A 27 2.00 17.87 -1.16
C PRO A 27 2.21 16.66 -0.25
N LEU A 28 1.31 15.66 -0.39
CA LEU A 28 1.37 14.38 0.30
C LEU A 28 1.13 13.27 -0.72
N VAL A 29 2.10 12.37 -0.88
CA VAL A 29 1.92 11.17 -1.69
C VAL A 29 1.23 10.10 -0.86
N LEU A 30 0.15 9.51 -1.39
CA LEU A 30 -0.60 8.43 -0.74
C LEU A 30 -0.63 7.21 -1.67
N LEU A 31 0.04 6.12 -1.27
CA LEU A 31 0.18 4.88 -2.04
C LEU A 31 -0.84 3.85 -1.57
N HIS A 32 -1.62 3.35 -2.52
CA HIS A 32 -2.71 2.41 -2.25
C HIS A 32 -2.24 0.95 -2.10
N ALA A 33 -3.08 0.11 -1.50
CA ALA A 33 -2.86 -1.33 -1.36
C ALA A 33 -3.15 -2.09 -2.67
N ALA A 34 -2.67 -3.33 -2.76
CA ALA A 34 -3.09 -4.29 -3.78
C ALA A 34 -4.62 -4.44 -3.84
N ALA A 35 -5.15 -4.84 -4.96
CA ALA A 35 -6.57 -5.06 -5.20
C ALA A 35 -7.49 -3.82 -5.02
N THR A 36 -6.93 -2.59 -4.85
CA THR A 36 -7.69 -1.38 -4.57
C THR A 36 -7.62 -0.34 -5.71
N GLY A 37 -6.70 0.56 -5.66
CA GLY A 37 -6.51 1.67 -6.59
C GLY A 37 -6.92 3.03 -6.01
N PRO A 38 -6.55 4.14 -6.67
CA PRO A 38 -6.61 5.47 -6.08
C PRO A 38 -8.02 5.93 -5.73
N LYS A 39 -9.05 5.48 -6.46
CA LYS A 39 -10.44 5.90 -6.20
C LYS A 39 -10.98 5.40 -4.87
N ALA A 40 -10.49 4.26 -4.39
CA ALA A 40 -10.91 3.69 -3.10
C ALA A 40 -10.43 4.56 -1.92
N TYR A 41 -9.37 5.34 -2.12
CA TYR A 41 -8.81 6.22 -1.10
C TYR A 41 -9.42 7.62 -1.07
N ALA A 42 -10.43 7.92 -1.89
CA ALA A 42 -11.09 9.22 -1.90
C ALA A 42 -11.53 9.71 -0.50
N PRO A 43 -12.22 8.89 0.34
CA PRO A 43 -12.64 9.35 1.66
C PRO A 43 -11.46 9.70 2.58
N LEU A 44 -10.34 8.98 2.50
CA LEU A 44 -9.13 9.29 3.26
C LEU A 44 -8.46 10.55 2.73
N ALA A 45 -8.28 10.64 1.41
CA ALA A 45 -7.66 11.79 0.76
C ALA A 45 -8.44 13.10 1.00
N GLU A 46 -9.77 13.04 1.03
CA GLU A 46 -10.64 14.18 1.34
C GLU A 46 -10.43 14.69 2.77
N ARG A 47 -10.36 13.77 3.75
CA ARG A 47 -10.08 14.15 5.15
C ARG A 47 -8.71 14.79 5.34
N LEU A 48 -7.69 14.23 4.69
CA LEU A 48 -6.35 14.81 4.72
C LEU A 48 -6.31 16.17 4.01
N ALA A 49 -7.07 16.33 2.93
CA ALA A 49 -7.19 17.59 2.21
C ALA A 49 -7.91 18.66 3.04
N GLU A 50 -8.93 18.31 3.81
CA GLU A 50 -9.61 19.20 4.77
C GLU A 50 -8.64 19.71 5.85
N ALA A 51 -7.60 18.92 6.18
CA ALA A 51 -6.53 19.34 7.08
C ALA A 51 -5.39 20.13 6.40
N GLY A 52 -5.57 20.55 5.14
CA GLY A 52 -4.64 21.42 4.41
C GLY A 52 -3.56 20.71 3.60
N TRP A 53 -3.70 19.38 3.38
CA TRP A 53 -2.80 18.63 2.53
C TRP A 53 -3.30 18.59 1.08
N GLN A 54 -2.39 18.63 0.12
CA GLN A 54 -2.69 18.25 -1.26
C GLN A 54 -2.36 16.76 -1.43
N CYS A 55 -3.38 15.91 -1.40
CA CYS A 55 -3.20 14.48 -1.55
C CYS A 55 -3.03 14.10 -3.01
N LEU A 56 -1.93 13.44 -3.31
CA LEU A 56 -1.55 12.91 -4.62
C LEU A 56 -1.57 11.38 -4.53
N VAL A 57 -2.54 10.76 -5.18
CA VAL A 57 -2.74 9.31 -5.13
C VAL A 57 -2.51 8.75 -6.53
N PRO A 58 -1.32 8.21 -6.82
CA PRO A 58 -1.08 7.57 -8.12
C PRO A 58 -1.83 6.25 -8.19
N ALA A 59 -2.29 5.87 -9.37
CA ALA A 59 -2.50 4.47 -9.65
C ALA A 59 -1.13 3.81 -9.76
N LEU A 60 -0.88 2.78 -8.97
CA LEU A 60 0.36 2.02 -9.03
C LEU A 60 0.42 1.21 -10.32
N HIS A 61 1.57 0.63 -10.65
CA HIS A 61 1.75 -0.15 -11.89
C HIS A 61 0.68 -1.25 -12.00
N GLY A 62 0.07 -1.40 -13.17
CA GLY A 62 -1.01 -2.36 -13.39
C GLY A 62 -2.41 -1.86 -13.02
N TYR A 63 -2.53 -0.81 -12.22
CA TYR A 63 -3.80 -0.20 -11.82
C TYR A 63 -4.15 0.99 -12.71
N GLY A 64 -5.45 1.21 -12.92
CA GLY A 64 -5.92 2.29 -13.79
C GLY A 64 -5.17 2.31 -15.13
N ASN A 65 -4.69 3.49 -15.50
CA ASN A 65 -3.91 3.69 -16.71
C ASN A 65 -2.38 3.66 -16.49
N SER A 66 -1.92 3.33 -15.29
CA SER A 66 -0.47 3.32 -15.00
C SER A 66 0.23 2.08 -15.56
N ARG A 67 1.27 2.30 -16.35
CA ARG A 67 2.10 1.25 -16.94
C ARG A 67 3.57 1.68 -16.90
N VAL A 68 4.43 0.84 -16.36
CA VAL A 68 5.88 1.03 -16.24
C VAL A 68 6.58 -0.16 -16.92
N PRO A 69 6.70 -0.12 -18.26
CA PRO A 69 7.25 -1.23 -19.02
C PRO A 69 8.74 -1.32 -18.82
N GLY A 70 9.40 -2.06 -18.28
CA GLY A 70 10.87 -2.14 -18.11
C GLY A 70 11.33 -2.24 -16.68
N ALA A 71 10.42 -2.15 -15.70
CA ALA A 71 10.73 -2.55 -14.34
C ALA A 71 10.87 -4.09 -14.28
N ALA A 72 11.81 -4.60 -13.50
CA ALA A 72 12.02 -6.03 -13.38
C ALA A 72 10.91 -6.70 -12.56
N THR A 73 10.31 -5.97 -11.63
CA THR A 73 9.20 -6.44 -10.80
C THR A 73 8.10 -5.39 -10.66
N ALA A 74 6.89 -5.81 -10.28
CA ALA A 74 5.80 -4.88 -9.97
C ALA A 74 6.17 -3.95 -8.81
N VAL A 75 6.88 -4.44 -7.80
CA VAL A 75 7.29 -3.64 -6.64
C VAL A 75 8.28 -2.55 -7.02
N GLU A 76 9.24 -2.83 -7.89
CA GLU A 76 10.15 -1.79 -8.44
C GLU A 76 9.39 -0.73 -9.23
N ALA A 77 8.39 -1.14 -10.03
CA ALA A 77 7.54 -0.21 -10.75
C ALA A 77 6.74 0.69 -9.80
N HIS A 78 6.23 0.13 -8.70
CA HIS A 78 5.50 0.91 -7.68
C HIS A 78 6.42 1.92 -6.99
N ALA A 79 7.63 1.51 -6.62
CA ALA A 79 8.62 2.39 -6.02
C ALA A 79 9.05 3.51 -6.98
N ALA A 80 9.26 3.20 -8.27
CA ALA A 80 9.58 4.21 -9.29
C ALA A 80 8.49 5.28 -9.44
N ILE A 81 7.20 4.87 -9.39
CA ILE A 81 6.06 5.81 -9.40
C ILE A 81 6.09 6.70 -8.14
N ALA A 82 6.36 6.11 -6.97
CA ALA A 82 6.43 6.85 -5.71
C ALA A 82 7.57 7.90 -5.72
N ILE A 83 8.76 7.51 -6.18
CA ILE A 83 9.93 8.39 -6.32
C ILE A 83 9.59 9.55 -7.25
N TRP A 84 9.17 9.23 -8.47
CA TRP A 84 8.84 10.26 -9.47
C TRP A 84 7.81 11.26 -8.95
N LEU A 85 6.71 10.76 -8.34
CA LEU A 85 5.64 11.63 -7.89
C LEU A 85 6.07 12.53 -6.71
N ALA A 86 6.88 12.00 -5.80
CA ALA A 86 7.45 12.78 -4.70
C ALA A 86 8.37 13.89 -5.22
N GLU A 87 9.24 13.57 -6.19
CA GLU A 87 10.15 14.54 -6.79
C GLU A 87 9.43 15.66 -7.54
N VAL A 88 8.53 15.31 -8.49
CA VAL A 88 7.86 16.31 -9.32
C VAL A 88 6.85 17.17 -8.56
N SER A 89 6.32 16.67 -7.45
CA SER A 89 5.39 17.41 -6.59
C SER A 89 6.10 18.19 -5.47
N GLY A 90 7.36 17.87 -5.20
CA GLY A 90 8.08 18.39 -4.03
C GLY A 90 7.52 17.85 -2.71
N ALA A 91 6.85 16.68 -2.72
CA ALA A 91 6.30 16.10 -1.51
C ALA A 91 7.39 15.68 -0.54
N ARG A 92 7.25 16.10 0.72
CA ARG A 92 8.17 15.76 1.80
C ARG A 92 7.56 14.79 2.81
N ALA A 93 6.33 14.33 2.54
CA ALA A 93 5.67 13.30 3.31
C ALA A 93 5.03 12.27 2.36
N LEU A 94 5.10 11.01 2.77
CA LEU A 94 4.53 9.89 2.06
C LEU A 94 3.76 9.01 3.03
N VAL A 95 2.56 8.62 2.62
CA VAL A 95 1.73 7.63 3.31
C VAL A 95 1.60 6.40 2.42
N GLY A 96 1.87 5.22 2.94
CA GLY A 96 1.73 3.97 2.21
C GLY A 96 0.89 2.94 2.98
N HIS A 97 0.00 2.24 2.28
CA HIS A 97 -0.80 1.17 2.84
C HIS A 97 -0.42 -0.17 2.21
N SER A 98 -0.16 -1.20 3.03
CA SER A 98 0.07 -2.57 2.56
C SER A 98 1.21 -2.63 1.52
N MET A 99 0.98 -3.12 0.31
CA MET A 99 1.90 -3.08 -0.83
C MET A 99 2.43 -1.65 -1.10
N GLY A 100 1.56 -0.63 -1.04
CA GLY A 100 1.98 0.77 -1.16
C GLY A 100 2.91 1.21 -0.02
N GLY A 101 2.82 0.57 1.14
CA GLY A 101 3.74 0.77 2.26
C GLY A 101 5.14 0.24 1.97
N LEU A 102 5.24 -0.96 1.38
CA LEU A 102 6.51 -1.50 0.90
C LEU A 102 7.13 -0.58 -0.18
N ALA A 103 6.34 -0.20 -1.18
CA ALA A 103 6.80 0.71 -2.24
C ALA A 103 7.31 2.04 -1.67
N GLY A 104 6.62 2.59 -0.67
CA GLY A 104 7.01 3.82 0.02
C GLY A 104 8.33 3.69 0.80
N LEU A 105 8.54 2.56 1.48
CA LEU A 105 9.79 2.29 2.18
C LEU A 105 10.96 2.16 1.19
N LEU A 106 10.76 1.44 0.09
CA LEU A 106 11.78 1.27 -0.96
C LEU A 106 12.12 2.59 -1.66
N ALA A 107 11.14 3.48 -1.82
CA ALA A 107 11.33 4.80 -2.42
C ALA A 107 12.06 5.79 -1.49
N ALA A 108 11.92 5.62 -0.18
CA ALA A 108 12.34 6.61 0.81
C ALA A 108 13.83 7.04 0.73
N PRO A 109 14.81 6.16 0.43
CA PRO A 109 16.21 6.59 0.28
C PRO A 109 16.48 7.50 -0.92
N SER A 110 15.61 7.45 -1.94
CA SER A 110 15.79 8.17 -3.21
C SER A 110 15.13 9.55 -3.22
N VAL A 111 14.35 9.89 -2.20
CA VAL A 111 13.58 11.15 -2.14
C VAL A 111 13.78 11.87 -0.80
N ALA A 112 13.70 13.19 -0.82
CA ALA A 112 13.92 14.00 0.37
C ALA A 112 12.64 14.07 1.24
N LEU A 113 12.33 12.98 1.96
CA LEU A 113 11.19 12.94 2.86
C LEU A 113 11.53 13.39 4.27
N ASP A 114 10.65 14.20 4.88
CA ASP A 114 10.68 14.54 6.31
C ASP A 114 9.92 13.50 7.13
N ARG A 115 8.94 12.81 6.52
CA ARG A 115 8.08 11.86 7.19
C ARG A 115 7.61 10.73 6.28
N LEU A 116 7.64 9.51 6.81
CA LEU A 116 7.06 8.31 6.22
C LEU A 116 5.99 7.76 7.17
N VAL A 117 4.77 7.53 6.69
CA VAL A 117 3.69 6.93 7.48
C VAL A 117 3.23 5.65 6.77
N LEU A 118 3.32 4.52 7.44
CA LEU A 118 3.05 3.22 6.87
C LEU A 118 1.93 2.53 7.65
N PHE A 119 0.80 2.32 6.98
CA PHE A 119 -0.29 1.51 7.53
C PHE A 119 -0.12 0.05 7.09
N GLU A 120 0.28 -0.80 8.03
CA GLU A 120 0.49 -2.24 7.82
C GLU A 120 1.22 -2.58 6.50
N PRO A 121 2.43 -2.06 6.33
CA PRO A 121 3.22 -2.32 5.13
C PRO A 121 3.53 -3.82 5.01
N ILE A 122 3.52 -4.35 3.79
CA ILE A 122 3.90 -5.74 3.53
C ILE A 122 5.42 -5.87 3.53
N LEU A 123 5.97 -6.33 4.65
CA LEU A 123 7.41 -6.39 4.92
C LEU A 123 7.80 -7.79 5.40
N PHE A 124 7.72 -8.79 4.51
CA PHE A 124 8.05 -10.19 4.86
C PHE A 124 9.47 -10.33 5.43
N ASP A 125 10.40 -9.53 4.92
CA ASP A 125 11.80 -9.49 5.38
C ASP A 125 11.95 -8.99 6.85
N ALA A 126 10.92 -8.41 7.42
CA ALA A 126 10.88 -8.02 8.82
C ALA A 126 10.42 -9.12 9.78
N LEU A 127 9.87 -10.22 9.26
CA LEU A 127 9.45 -11.38 10.06
C LEU A 127 10.66 -12.14 10.58
N ASP A 128 10.47 -12.82 11.71
CA ASP A 128 11.46 -13.75 12.23
C ASP A 128 11.26 -15.11 11.58
N PRO A 129 12.27 -15.68 10.86
CA PRO A 129 12.11 -16.91 10.11
C PRO A 129 11.73 -18.13 10.96
N GLU A 130 12.09 -18.14 12.24
CA GLU A 130 11.78 -19.25 13.16
C GLU A 130 10.47 -18.96 13.93
N ALA A 131 10.37 -17.78 14.54
CA ALA A 131 9.21 -17.44 15.37
C ALA A 131 7.92 -17.22 14.56
N ASP A 132 8.02 -16.80 13.30
CA ASP A 132 6.89 -16.52 12.41
C ASP A 132 6.74 -17.58 11.28
N ALA A 133 7.43 -18.73 11.40
CA ALA A 133 7.49 -19.78 10.35
C ALA A 133 6.11 -20.21 9.84
N ASP A 134 5.15 -20.43 10.75
CA ASP A 134 3.79 -20.84 10.39
C ASP A 134 3.04 -19.75 9.59
N LEU A 135 3.23 -18.48 9.95
CA LEU A 135 2.63 -17.35 9.25
C LEU A 135 3.24 -17.18 7.85
N ILE A 136 4.55 -17.32 7.75
CA ILE A 136 5.28 -17.27 6.47
C ILE A 136 4.81 -18.41 5.56
N ALA A 137 4.69 -19.63 6.10
CA ALA A 137 4.21 -20.79 5.35
C ALA A 137 2.76 -20.61 4.87
N ALA A 138 1.87 -20.09 5.72
CA ALA A 138 0.48 -19.83 5.35
C ALA A 138 0.36 -18.81 4.21
N GLU A 139 1.15 -17.75 4.23
CA GLU A 139 1.19 -16.76 3.14
C GLU A 139 1.75 -17.33 1.84
N ALA A 140 2.80 -18.15 1.92
CA ALA A 140 3.36 -18.82 0.76
C ALA A 140 2.33 -19.79 0.12
N GLU A 141 1.57 -20.52 0.94
CA GLU A 141 0.51 -21.42 0.46
C GLU A 141 -0.64 -20.62 -0.18
N MET A 142 -1.08 -19.51 0.45
CA MET A 142 -2.07 -18.60 -0.12
C MET A 142 -1.62 -18.12 -1.51
N ALA A 143 -0.40 -17.63 -1.63
CA ALA A 143 0.13 -17.14 -2.91
C ALA A 143 0.20 -18.25 -3.98
N ALA A 144 0.59 -19.47 -3.59
CA ALA A 144 0.61 -20.63 -4.47
C ALA A 144 -0.80 -21.05 -4.90
N GLU A 145 -1.78 -21.02 -3.99
CA GLU A 145 -3.18 -21.30 -4.30
C GLU A 145 -3.75 -20.29 -5.28
N MET A 146 -3.54 -18.99 -5.05
CA MET A 146 -3.94 -17.93 -5.97
C MET A 146 -3.39 -18.16 -7.37
N GLN A 147 -2.11 -18.54 -7.47
CA GLN A 147 -1.44 -18.81 -8.75
C GLN A 147 -2.04 -20.03 -9.46
N ARG A 148 -2.33 -21.11 -8.74
CA ARG A 148 -3.00 -22.30 -9.31
C ARG A 148 -4.38 -21.95 -9.86
N HIS A 149 -5.19 -21.20 -9.10
CA HIS A 149 -6.51 -20.76 -9.56
C HIS A 149 -6.41 -19.91 -10.83
N LEU A 150 -5.49 -18.93 -10.86
CA LEU A 150 -5.30 -18.07 -12.03
C LEU A 150 -4.87 -18.89 -13.26
N ALA A 151 -3.95 -19.85 -13.11
CA ALA A 151 -3.48 -20.71 -14.18
C ALA A 151 -4.59 -21.60 -14.77
N ASP A 152 -5.57 -21.98 -13.93
CA ASP A 152 -6.75 -22.75 -14.33
C ASP A 152 -7.89 -21.88 -14.90
N GLY A 153 -7.70 -20.55 -15.05
CA GLY A 153 -8.73 -19.61 -15.49
C GLY A 153 -9.83 -19.36 -14.45
N ARG A 154 -9.58 -19.65 -13.20
CA ARG A 154 -10.49 -19.44 -12.06
C ARG A 154 -10.19 -18.13 -11.36
N ASP A 155 -10.33 -17.02 -12.08
CA ASP A 155 -9.95 -15.68 -11.65
C ASP A 155 -10.65 -15.24 -10.34
N GLU A 156 -11.94 -15.59 -10.20
CA GLU A 156 -12.70 -15.28 -8.98
C GLU A 156 -12.15 -16.04 -7.77
N ASP A 157 -11.83 -17.32 -7.92
CA ASP A 157 -11.26 -18.13 -6.85
C ASP A 157 -9.88 -17.58 -6.43
N ALA A 158 -9.07 -17.15 -7.40
CA ALA A 158 -7.75 -16.59 -7.12
C ALA A 158 -7.84 -15.35 -6.21
N VAL A 159 -8.72 -14.40 -6.50
CA VAL A 159 -8.85 -13.20 -5.66
C VAL A 159 -9.66 -13.45 -4.39
N ARG A 160 -10.56 -14.43 -4.37
CA ARG A 160 -11.28 -14.82 -3.16
C ARG A 160 -10.34 -15.28 -2.07
N VAL A 161 -9.37 -16.13 -2.38
CA VAL A 161 -8.33 -16.58 -1.43
C VAL A 161 -7.62 -15.39 -0.78
N PHE A 162 -7.20 -14.40 -1.58
CA PHE A 162 -6.58 -13.18 -1.08
C PHE A 162 -7.49 -12.36 -0.17
N VAL A 163 -8.75 -12.20 -0.56
CA VAL A 163 -9.75 -11.40 0.20
C VAL A 163 -10.04 -12.05 1.55
N GLU A 164 -10.17 -13.37 1.63
CA GLU A 164 -10.46 -14.08 2.90
C GLU A 164 -9.34 -13.94 3.92
N VAL A 165 -8.11 -13.67 3.49
CA VAL A 165 -6.96 -13.44 4.38
C VAL A 165 -6.85 -11.96 4.77
N TRP A 166 -6.96 -11.05 3.80
CA TRP A 166 -6.56 -9.65 3.96
C TRP A 166 -7.71 -8.66 4.16
N ASN A 167 -8.97 -9.06 3.90
CA ASN A 167 -10.13 -8.19 4.06
C ASN A 167 -10.83 -8.39 5.41
N ASP A 168 -11.39 -7.29 5.95
CA ASP A 168 -12.25 -7.34 7.12
C ASP A 168 -13.65 -7.89 6.79
N THR A 169 -14.02 -7.91 5.51
CA THR A 169 -15.31 -8.38 5.01
C THR A 169 -15.09 -9.64 4.19
N PRO A 170 -15.75 -10.77 4.57
CA PRO A 170 -15.68 -12.02 3.80
C PRO A 170 -16.10 -11.82 2.35
N TRP A 171 -15.57 -12.64 1.45
CA TRP A 171 -15.90 -12.58 0.01
C TRP A 171 -17.42 -12.63 -0.27
N ALA A 172 -18.13 -13.51 0.45
CA ALA A 172 -19.58 -13.71 0.27
C ALA A 172 -20.39 -12.45 0.61
N ASP A 173 -19.88 -11.61 1.51
CA ASP A 173 -20.56 -10.39 1.99
C ASP A 173 -20.21 -9.15 1.17
N LEU A 174 -19.26 -9.28 0.21
CA LEU A 174 -18.91 -8.18 -0.69
C LEU A 174 -20.04 -7.94 -1.70
N PRO A 175 -20.32 -6.66 -2.04
CA PRO A 175 -21.22 -6.34 -3.15
C PRO A 175 -20.76 -6.98 -4.46
N GLU A 176 -21.71 -7.43 -5.29
CA GLU A 176 -21.42 -8.07 -6.59
C GLU A 176 -20.48 -7.23 -7.46
N ALA A 177 -20.70 -5.91 -7.53
CA ALA A 177 -19.84 -5.01 -8.28
C ALA A 177 -18.40 -4.96 -7.75
N ALA A 178 -18.19 -5.15 -6.44
CA ALA A 178 -16.87 -5.22 -5.85
C ALA A 178 -16.19 -6.55 -6.22
N ARG A 179 -16.91 -7.67 -6.13
CA ARG A 179 -16.40 -8.99 -6.55
C ARG A 179 -16.02 -9.00 -8.03
N ALA A 180 -16.91 -8.52 -8.91
CA ALA A 180 -16.63 -8.43 -10.35
C ALA A 180 -15.38 -7.58 -10.65
N ARG A 181 -15.20 -6.45 -9.95
CA ARG A 181 -14.01 -5.62 -10.12
C ARG A 181 -12.74 -6.33 -9.66
N LEU A 182 -12.79 -7.03 -8.54
CA LEU A 182 -11.65 -7.79 -8.00
C LEU A 182 -11.28 -8.94 -8.93
N THR A 183 -12.28 -9.70 -9.42
CA THR A 183 -12.09 -10.77 -10.41
C THR A 183 -11.41 -10.26 -11.69
N ALA A 184 -11.84 -9.12 -12.20
CA ALA A 184 -11.21 -8.49 -13.37
C ALA A 184 -9.75 -8.05 -13.13
N GLN A 185 -9.32 -7.96 -11.88
CA GLN A 185 -7.95 -7.60 -11.50
C GLN A 185 -7.10 -8.80 -11.05
N ALA A 186 -7.62 -10.02 -11.13
CA ALA A 186 -7.00 -11.22 -10.57
C ALA A 186 -5.52 -11.37 -10.95
N ALA A 187 -5.20 -11.28 -12.23
CA ALA A 187 -3.81 -11.41 -12.71
C ALA A 187 -2.86 -10.37 -12.08
N GLY A 188 -3.33 -9.12 -11.93
CA GLY A 188 -2.56 -8.06 -11.28
C GLY A 188 -2.35 -8.31 -9.79
N VAL A 189 -3.40 -8.74 -9.08
CA VAL A 189 -3.34 -9.03 -7.64
C VAL A 189 -2.41 -10.21 -7.37
N VAL A 190 -2.47 -11.27 -8.18
CA VAL A 190 -1.55 -12.42 -8.08
C VAL A 190 -0.11 -11.99 -8.33
N ALA A 191 0.14 -11.18 -9.37
CA ALA A 191 1.47 -10.68 -9.68
C ALA A 191 2.03 -9.80 -8.54
N ASP A 192 1.21 -8.93 -7.94
CA ASP A 192 1.61 -8.10 -6.80
C ASP A 192 1.93 -8.95 -5.57
N THR A 193 1.09 -9.96 -5.26
CA THR A 193 1.32 -10.87 -4.14
C THR A 193 2.65 -11.62 -4.29
N GLN A 194 2.94 -12.13 -5.48
CA GLN A 194 4.21 -12.80 -5.77
C GLN A 194 5.41 -11.83 -5.68
N ALA A 195 5.26 -10.64 -6.26
CA ALA A 195 6.33 -9.64 -6.25
C ALA A 195 6.67 -9.17 -4.84
N THR A 196 5.66 -8.97 -3.97
CA THR A 196 5.87 -8.55 -2.58
C THR A 196 6.50 -9.64 -1.72
N GLY A 197 6.11 -10.91 -1.93
CA GLY A 197 6.66 -12.05 -1.19
C GLY A 197 8.14 -12.34 -1.46
N GLY A 198 8.66 -11.91 -2.61
CA GLY A 198 10.06 -12.12 -3.02
C GLY A 198 11.02 -10.98 -2.69
N VAL A 199 10.57 -9.92 -1.99
CA VAL A 199 11.42 -8.75 -1.73
C VAL A 199 12.33 -8.98 -0.54
N THR A 200 13.63 -8.82 -0.77
CA THR A 200 14.64 -8.64 0.28
C THR A 200 14.98 -7.15 0.39
N ILE A 201 14.85 -6.59 1.57
CA ILE A 201 15.08 -5.16 1.82
C ILE A 201 16.52 -4.97 2.31
N ALA A 202 17.33 -4.31 1.49
CA ALA A 202 18.72 -4.04 1.85
C ALA A 202 18.83 -3.24 3.17
N PRO A 203 19.80 -3.54 4.04
CA PRO A 203 19.97 -2.87 5.34
C PRO A 203 20.03 -1.34 5.24
N GLU A 204 20.56 -0.83 4.14
CA GLU A 204 20.67 0.60 3.87
C GLU A 204 19.32 1.28 3.69
N ILE A 205 18.32 0.56 3.16
CA ILE A 205 16.95 1.09 2.99
C ILE A 205 16.31 1.31 4.35
N TRP A 206 16.46 0.37 5.27
CA TRP A 206 15.94 0.48 6.63
C TRP A 206 16.57 1.65 7.38
N THR A 207 17.89 1.78 7.30
CA THR A 207 18.64 2.81 8.03
C THR A 207 18.50 4.20 7.43
N ALA A 208 18.33 4.32 6.12
CA ALA A 208 18.11 5.58 5.42
C ALA A 208 16.68 6.11 5.54
N ALA A 209 15.72 5.28 5.97
CA ALA A 209 14.32 5.71 6.10
C ALA A 209 14.21 6.95 6.99
N PRO A 210 13.38 7.95 6.63
CA PRO A 210 13.14 9.14 7.45
C PRO A 210 12.42 8.75 8.76
N PRO A 211 12.15 9.69 9.67
CA PRO A 211 11.28 9.43 10.80
C PRO A 211 9.97 8.78 10.31
N THR A 212 9.71 7.54 10.77
CA THR A 212 8.65 6.67 10.25
C THR A 212 7.61 6.41 11.34
N THR A 213 6.34 6.53 11.00
CA THR A 213 5.25 6.06 11.86
C THR A 213 4.62 4.82 11.24
N LEU A 214 4.65 3.71 11.98
CA LEU A 214 3.97 2.47 11.63
C LEU A 214 2.60 2.46 12.31
N ILE A 215 1.54 2.26 11.54
CA ILE A 215 0.17 2.18 12.06
C ILE A 215 -0.35 0.77 11.82
N HIS A 216 -1.04 0.19 12.80
CA HIS A 216 -1.72 -1.09 12.63
C HIS A 216 -3.04 -1.12 13.40
N GLY A 217 -3.96 -1.97 12.97
CA GLY A 217 -5.20 -2.24 13.66
C GLY A 217 -5.12 -3.49 14.56
N ASP A 218 -5.90 -3.50 15.65
CA ASP A 218 -5.99 -4.65 16.55
C ASP A 218 -6.81 -5.83 15.98
N ARG A 219 -7.58 -5.56 14.90
CA ARG A 219 -8.40 -6.55 14.18
C ARG A 219 -7.74 -7.08 12.91
N SER A 220 -6.55 -6.59 12.58
CA SER A 220 -5.79 -7.02 11.40
C SER A 220 -5.26 -8.45 11.54
N PRO A 221 -4.98 -9.13 10.44
CA PRO A 221 -4.31 -10.42 10.44
C PRO A 221 -3.04 -10.41 11.30
N GLU A 222 -2.75 -11.50 11.98
CA GLU A 222 -1.58 -11.57 12.86
C GLU A 222 -0.28 -11.26 12.11
N ILE A 223 -0.14 -11.78 10.91
CA ILE A 223 1.04 -11.55 10.08
C ILE A 223 1.30 -10.06 9.82
N ALA A 224 0.25 -9.25 9.56
CA ALA A 224 0.42 -7.80 9.37
C ALA A 224 0.96 -7.13 10.63
N ARG A 225 0.46 -7.50 11.81
CA ARG A 225 0.94 -7.00 13.10
C ARG A 225 2.37 -7.45 13.39
N ARG A 226 2.73 -8.68 13.02
CA ARG A 226 4.08 -9.22 13.15
C ARG A 226 5.07 -8.50 12.24
N MET A 227 4.70 -8.19 11.01
CA MET A 227 5.49 -7.35 10.10
C MET A 227 5.77 -5.96 10.69
N VAL A 228 4.75 -5.30 11.26
CA VAL A 228 4.91 -4.01 11.94
C VAL A 228 5.86 -4.13 13.13
N ALA A 229 5.68 -5.13 13.98
CA ALA A 229 6.56 -5.36 15.14
C ALA A 229 8.00 -5.67 14.71
N GLY A 230 8.16 -6.44 13.63
CA GLY A 230 9.45 -6.74 13.04
C GLY A 230 10.15 -5.50 12.46
N ALA A 231 9.43 -4.68 11.72
CA ALA A 231 9.96 -3.46 11.12
C ALA A 231 10.53 -2.49 12.15
N MET A 232 9.98 -2.47 13.36
CA MET A 232 10.52 -1.66 14.47
C MET A 232 11.95 -2.03 14.86
N ARG A 233 12.40 -3.26 14.60
CA ARG A 233 13.77 -3.69 14.88
C ARG A 233 14.79 -3.14 13.88
N HIS A 234 14.32 -2.78 12.68
CA HIS A 234 15.14 -2.34 11.56
C HIS A 234 15.11 -0.82 11.33
N LEU A 235 14.01 -0.16 11.72
CA LEU A 235 13.80 1.27 11.52
C LEU A 235 14.24 2.09 12.75
N PRO A 236 15.42 2.75 12.74
CA PRO A 236 15.99 3.38 13.94
C PRO A 236 15.20 4.60 14.43
N ARG A 237 14.35 5.18 13.59
CA ARG A 237 13.54 6.38 13.90
C ARG A 237 12.04 6.09 13.72
N ALA A 238 11.60 4.89 14.09
CA ALA A 238 10.20 4.52 13.98
C ALA A 238 9.43 4.67 15.30
N ALA A 239 8.15 4.99 15.18
CA ALA A 239 7.16 4.90 16.24
C ALA A 239 5.99 4.04 15.77
N VAL A 240 5.26 3.40 16.70
CA VAL A 240 4.07 2.60 16.39
C VAL A 240 2.83 3.27 16.95
N THR A 241 1.77 3.28 16.17
CA THR A 241 0.43 3.75 16.56
C THR A 241 -0.58 2.62 16.36
N PRO A 242 -0.97 1.90 17.42
CA PRO A 242 -2.04 0.91 17.34
C PRO A 242 -3.42 1.58 17.29
N LEU A 243 -4.34 1.03 16.48
CA LEU A 243 -5.72 1.50 16.36
C LEU A 243 -6.70 0.43 16.79
N SER A 244 -7.61 0.79 17.69
CA SER A 244 -8.63 -0.15 18.18
C SER A 244 -9.83 -0.24 17.24
N GLY A 245 -10.31 -1.46 17.02
CA GLY A 245 -11.47 -1.76 16.16
C GLY A 245 -11.18 -1.55 14.66
N VAL A 246 -9.92 -1.53 14.27
CA VAL A 246 -9.46 -1.33 12.89
C VAL A 246 -8.79 -2.61 12.39
N GLY A 247 -9.10 -3.02 11.18
CA GLY A 247 -8.46 -4.14 10.48
C GLY A 247 -7.56 -3.66 9.35
N HIS A 248 -7.08 -4.61 8.53
CA HIS A 248 -6.14 -4.31 7.44
C HIS A 248 -6.68 -3.30 6.44
N MET A 249 -7.98 -3.38 6.12
CA MET A 249 -8.64 -2.44 5.21
C MET A 249 -9.07 -1.12 5.89
N GLY A 250 -8.52 -0.82 7.07
CA GLY A 250 -8.80 0.38 7.86
C GLY A 250 -8.77 1.70 7.08
N PRO A 251 -7.79 1.96 6.21
CA PRO A 251 -7.74 3.18 5.39
C PRO A 251 -8.99 3.39 4.52
N LEU A 252 -9.71 2.32 4.18
CA LEU A 252 -10.93 2.35 3.38
C LEU A 252 -12.20 2.24 4.22
N MET A 253 -12.18 1.39 5.26
CA MET A 253 -13.37 1.00 6.03
C MET A 253 -13.54 1.80 7.33
N ARG A 254 -12.45 2.29 7.90
CA ARG A 254 -12.39 3.05 9.17
C ARG A 254 -11.60 4.35 8.99
N THR A 255 -11.93 5.07 7.93
CA THR A 255 -11.19 6.25 7.44
C THR A 255 -10.98 7.33 8.50
N GLY A 256 -11.94 7.56 9.41
CA GLY A 256 -11.82 8.58 10.48
C GLY A 256 -10.61 8.35 11.39
N PRO A 257 -10.60 7.27 12.19
CA PRO A 257 -9.47 6.95 13.07
C PRO A 257 -8.12 6.85 12.34
N VAL A 258 -8.12 6.31 11.11
CA VAL A 258 -6.89 6.21 10.31
C VAL A 258 -6.39 7.60 9.87
N ALA A 259 -7.28 8.47 9.41
CA ALA A 259 -6.91 9.84 9.05
C ALA A 259 -6.35 10.63 10.25
N GLU A 260 -6.97 10.51 11.42
CA GLU A 260 -6.49 11.14 12.65
C GLU A 260 -5.08 10.67 13.03
N ALA A 261 -4.81 9.36 12.94
CA ALA A 261 -3.49 8.79 13.21
C ALA A 261 -2.44 9.25 12.20
N ILE A 262 -2.80 9.29 10.92
CA ILE A 262 -1.92 9.83 9.87
C ILE A 262 -1.61 11.31 10.14
N LEU A 263 -2.63 12.13 10.39
CA LEU A 263 -2.45 13.57 10.66
C LEU A 263 -1.58 13.84 11.90
N ALA A 264 -1.74 13.04 12.95
CA ALA A 264 -0.89 13.13 14.15
C ALA A 264 0.58 12.76 13.87
N ALA A 265 0.84 11.94 12.86
CA ALA A 265 2.19 11.53 12.46
C ALA A 265 2.85 12.50 11.47
N LEU A 266 2.06 13.31 10.77
CA LEU A 266 2.56 14.28 9.79
C LEU A 266 3.09 15.56 10.45
N PRO A 267 4.07 16.29 9.83
CA PRO A 267 4.64 17.51 10.40
C PRO A 267 3.71 18.72 10.34
#